data_aaa60434e9dc79ca9b7a1d66d4bf543d
#
_entry.id   aaa60434e9dc79ca9b7a1d66d4bf543d
#
_cell.length_a   1.000
_cell.length_b   1.000
_cell.length_c   1.000
_cell.angle_alpha   90.00
_cell.angle_beta   90.00
_cell.angle_gamma   90.00
#
_symmetry.space_group_name_H-M   'P 1'
#
loop_
_entity.id
_entity.type
_entity.pdbx_description
1 polymer ?
#
loop_
_entity_poly.entity_id
_entity_poly.type
_entity_poly.pdbx_seq_one_letter_code
_entity_poly.pdbx_strand_id
1 'polypeptide(L)'
;MVGEQGGSGKTKVLFVCLGNICRSPSAEAVFKNVVEQAGLAGEFEIDSCGTGGGSSNWYLPGGFSYHEGDPADSRMTATARSRGVTLTSRSRPLTPSDLAEFDYVIGMDSSNVAAIKRAAEHWRGAAPGSPVPPDYPAKLSLMTDYLQSSQFKGKYGEVPDPYYGGQRGFELVLDLLDDACQGLLAAIRQRQGKA
;
A
#
# COMPACT_ATOMS: atom_id res chain seq x y z
N MET A 1 -26.00 -26.79 16.60
CA MET A 1 -26.16 -25.68 15.66
C MET A 1 -25.10 -24.66 16.01
N VAL A 2 -23.97 -24.71 15.33
CA VAL A 2 -22.86 -23.77 15.53
C VAL A 2 -23.05 -22.70 14.47
N GLY A 3 -23.42 -21.48 14.91
CA GLY A 3 -23.68 -20.36 14.01
C GLY A 3 -22.40 -19.94 13.28
N GLU A 4 -22.42 -19.99 11.97
CA GLU A 4 -21.50 -19.31 11.08
C GLU A 4 -21.59 -17.80 11.35
N GLN A 5 -20.61 -17.26 12.06
CA GLN A 5 -20.35 -15.83 12.04
C GLN A 5 -19.44 -15.56 10.82
N GLY A 6 -20.05 -15.57 9.64
CA GLY A 6 -19.45 -14.99 8.46
C GLY A 6 -19.41 -13.48 8.64
N GLY A 7 -18.25 -12.93 8.99
CA GLY A 7 -18.01 -11.50 9.03
C GLY A 7 -18.19 -10.91 7.63
N SER A 8 -19.27 -10.18 7.43
CA SER A 8 -19.68 -9.49 6.20
C SER A 8 -18.84 -8.21 5.94
N GLY A 9 -17.58 -8.15 6.32
CA GLY A 9 -16.72 -7.01 6.10
C GLY A 9 -15.81 -7.19 4.87
N LYS A 10 -15.55 -6.08 4.15
CA LYS A 10 -14.56 -6.08 3.07
C LYS A 10 -13.15 -6.27 3.63
N THR A 11 -12.30 -6.97 2.88
CA THR A 11 -10.87 -7.02 3.16
C THR A 11 -10.25 -5.66 2.82
N LYS A 12 -9.56 -5.05 3.78
CA LYS A 12 -9.01 -3.71 3.64
C LYS A 12 -7.50 -3.76 3.40
N VAL A 13 -7.05 -3.20 2.28
CA VAL A 13 -5.65 -3.19 1.84
C VAL A 13 -5.15 -1.76 1.65
N LEU A 14 -4.08 -1.41 2.34
CA LEU A 14 -3.44 -0.09 2.28
C LEU A 14 -2.03 -0.22 1.71
N PHE A 15 -1.75 0.51 0.64
CA PHE A 15 -0.41 0.62 0.06
C PHE A 15 0.30 1.89 0.54
N VAL A 16 1.57 1.77 0.94
CA VAL A 16 2.32 2.86 1.56
C VAL A 16 3.65 3.06 0.86
N CYS A 17 3.94 4.31 0.45
CA CYS A 17 5.26 4.71 -0.01
C CYS A 17 5.69 6.03 0.65
N LEU A 18 6.76 6.66 0.20
CA LEU A 18 7.26 7.90 0.79
C LEU A 18 6.28 9.05 0.57
N GLY A 19 6.00 9.42 -0.68
CA GLY A 19 5.25 10.63 -1.04
C GLY A 19 3.79 10.39 -1.44
N ASN A 20 3.35 9.15 -1.62
CA ASN A 20 2.02 8.79 -2.12
C ASN A 20 1.67 9.45 -3.47
N ILE A 21 2.67 9.59 -4.35
CA ILE A 21 2.50 10.16 -5.70
C ILE A 21 2.96 9.23 -6.83
N CYS A 22 3.75 8.19 -6.55
CA CYS A 22 4.24 7.25 -7.56
C CYS A 22 3.87 5.80 -7.23
N ARG A 23 4.61 5.15 -6.34
CA ARG A 23 4.54 3.69 -6.08
C ARG A 23 3.20 3.26 -5.46
N SER A 24 2.80 3.83 -4.34
CA SER A 24 1.58 3.40 -3.63
C SER A 24 0.29 3.71 -4.38
N PRO A 25 0.08 4.87 -5.05
CA PRO A 25 -1.13 5.09 -5.85
C PRO A 25 -1.18 4.17 -7.08
N SER A 26 -0.01 3.78 -7.62
CA SER A 26 0.03 2.79 -8.71
C SER A 26 -0.34 1.40 -8.22
N ALA A 27 0.19 0.97 -7.06
CA ALA A 27 -0.18 -0.31 -6.45
C ALA A 27 -1.69 -0.37 -6.15
N GLU A 28 -2.27 0.71 -5.61
CA GLU A 28 -3.71 0.85 -5.39
C GLU A 28 -4.49 0.62 -6.68
N ALA A 29 -4.14 1.33 -7.75
CA ALA A 29 -4.86 1.23 -9.01
C ALA A 29 -4.69 -0.12 -9.69
N VAL A 30 -3.47 -0.69 -9.70
CA VAL A 30 -3.20 -2.03 -10.25
C VAL A 30 -3.97 -3.08 -9.46
N PHE A 31 -3.96 -3.02 -8.12
CA PHE A 31 -4.67 -4.01 -7.31
C PHE A 31 -6.19 -3.90 -7.47
N LYS A 32 -6.75 -2.68 -7.63
CA LYS A 32 -8.17 -2.49 -7.99
C LYS A 32 -8.51 -3.20 -9.30
N ASN A 33 -7.67 -3.05 -10.33
CA ASN A 33 -7.87 -3.76 -11.60
C ASN A 33 -7.78 -5.29 -11.42
N VAL A 34 -6.82 -5.79 -10.64
CA VAL A 34 -6.66 -7.24 -10.39
C VAL A 34 -7.90 -7.82 -9.71
N VAL A 35 -8.43 -7.17 -8.66
CA VAL A 35 -9.63 -7.67 -7.97
C VAL A 35 -10.90 -7.53 -8.82
N GLU A 36 -10.98 -6.50 -9.67
CA GLU A 36 -12.08 -6.31 -10.61
C GLU A 36 -12.10 -7.42 -11.68
N GLN A 37 -10.95 -7.71 -12.28
CA GLN A 37 -10.80 -8.79 -13.25
C GLN A 37 -11.11 -10.18 -12.65
N ALA A 38 -10.86 -10.35 -11.36
CA ALA A 38 -11.23 -11.57 -10.62
C ALA A 38 -12.71 -11.61 -10.20
N GLY A 39 -13.50 -10.55 -10.48
CA GLY A 39 -14.90 -10.45 -10.05
C GLY A 39 -15.09 -10.21 -8.55
N LEU A 40 -14.06 -9.70 -7.86
CA LEU A 40 -14.00 -9.58 -6.39
C LEU A 40 -14.01 -8.12 -5.91
N ALA A 41 -14.25 -7.14 -6.77
CA ALA A 41 -14.20 -5.72 -6.40
C ALA A 41 -15.08 -5.36 -5.19
N GLY A 42 -16.22 -6.03 -5.03
CA GLY A 42 -17.11 -5.83 -3.88
C GLY A 42 -16.58 -6.37 -2.54
N GLU A 43 -15.58 -7.25 -2.56
CA GLU A 43 -14.99 -7.89 -1.37
C GLU A 43 -13.82 -7.09 -0.78
N PHE A 44 -13.36 -6.03 -1.46
CA PHE A 44 -12.18 -5.27 -1.07
C PHE A 44 -12.48 -3.79 -0.85
N GLU A 45 -11.74 -3.19 0.08
CA GLU A 45 -11.54 -1.76 0.25
C GLU A 45 -10.04 -1.49 0.10
N ILE A 46 -9.68 -0.65 -0.88
CA ILE A 46 -8.29 -0.48 -1.30
C ILE A 46 -7.97 1.00 -1.32
N ASP A 47 -6.89 1.39 -0.65
CA ASP A 47 -6.44 2.77 -0.57
C ASP A 47 -4.91 2.86 -0.55
N SER A 48 -4.38 4.07 -0.61
CA SER A 48 -2.95 4.34 -0.50
C SER A 48 -2.66 5.60 0.30
N CYS A 49 -1.47 5.64 0.92
CA CYS A 49 -1.00 6.79 1.68
C CYS A 49 0.52 6.91 1.64
N GLY A 50 1.07 7.95 2.28
CA GLY A 50 2.48 8.24 2.33
C GLY A 50 3.04 8.40 3.73
N THR A 51 4.37 8.35 3.83
CA THR A 51 5.13 8.58 5.06
C THR A 51 5.80 9.97 5.06
N GLY A 52 5.06 11.00 4.59
CA GLY A 52 5.43 12.40 4.73
C GLY A 52 6.15 13.04 3.53
N GLY A 53 6.49 12.29 2.49
CA GLY A 53 7.12 12.85 1.28
C GLY A 53 8.52 13.43 1.51
N GLY A 54 9.21 13.00 2.58
CA GLY A 54 10.51 13.54 2.98
C GLY A 54 10.45 14.42 4.24
N SER A 55 9.27 14.81 4.73
CA SER A 55 9.12 15.47 6.02
C SER A 55 9.44 14.50 7.15
N SER A 56 10.29 14.89 8.09
CA SER A 56 10.68 14.06 9.24
C SER A 56 9.66 14.04 10.37
N ASN A 57 8.75 15.01 10.39
CA ASN A 57 7.78 15.25 11.47
C ASN A 57 6.32 15.04 11.05
N TRP A 58 6.07 14.43 9.89
CA TRP A 58 4.74 14.27 9.31
C TRP A 58 3.71 13.60 10.24
N TYR A 59 4.17 12.78 11.17
CA TYR A 59 3.33 12.05 12.14
C TYR A 59 3.18 12.73 13.49
N LEU A 60 3.84 13.88 13.69
CA LEU A 60 3.79 14.65 14.93
C LEU A 60 2.66 15.70 14.89
N PRO A 61 2.16 16.16 16.05
CA PRO A 61 1.24 17.29 16.09
C PRO A 61 1.83 18.53 15.41
N GLY A 62 1.11 19.10 14.44
CA GLY A 62 1.59 20.24 13.63
C GLY A 62 2.59 19.85 12.54
N GLY A 63 2.87 18.57 12.36
CA GLY A 63 3.65 18.08 11.24
C GLY A 63 2.89 18.20 9.90
N PHE A 64 3.60 18.04 8.79
CA PHE A 64 3.02 18.12 7.45
C PHE A 64 3.60 17.05 6.52
N SER A 65 2.85 16.72 5.46
CA SER A 65 3.30 15.89 4.35
C SER A 65 3.48 16.74 3.10
N TYR A 66 4.61 16.59 2.40
CA TYR A 66 4.94 17.47 1.26
C TYR A 66 3.96 17.40 0.10
N HIS A 67 3.32 16.25 -0.12
CA HIS A 67 2.47 16.01 -1.29
C HIS A 67 0.98 15.90 -0.94
N GLU A 68 0.58 16.28 0.27
CA GLU A 68 -0.82 16.14 0.70
C GLU A 68 -1.77 16.90 -0.23
N GLY A 69 -2.76 16.19 -0.78
CA GLY A 69 -3.72 16.72 -1.75
C GLY A 69 -3.27 16.68 -3.20
N ASP A 70 -1.98 16.42 -3.48
CA ASP A 70 -1.46 16.34 -4.83
C ASP A 70 -2.01 15.12 -5.60
N PRO A 71 -2.18 15.24 -6.92
CA PRO A 71 -2.40 14.07 -7.78
C PRO A 71 -1.12 13.23 -7.88
N ALA A 72 -1.26 12.02 -8.40
CA ALA A 72 -0.11 11.20 -8.74
C ALA A 72 0.83 11.90 -9.75
N ASP A 73 2.14 11.59 -9.66
CA ASP A 73 3.16 12.11 -10.58
C ASP A 73 2.73 11.94 -12.04
N SER A 74 2.87 12.99 -12.85
CA SER A 74 2.38 13.02 -14.23
C SER A 74 3.04 11.97 -15.12
N ARG A 75 4.33 11.66 -14.89
CA ARG A 75 5.09 10.62 -15.61
C ARG A 75 4.56 9.24 -15.26
N MET A 76 4.32 8.99 -13.96
CA MET A 76 3.72 7.74 -13.48
C MET A 76 2.31 7.58 -14.03
N THR A 77 1.51 8.65 -14.00
CA THR A 77 0.15 8.66 -14.55
C THR A 77 0.13 8.35 -16.05
N ALA A 78 1.04 8.95 -16.82
CA ALA A 78 1.16 8.68 -18.26
C ALA A 78 1.57 7.21 -18.53
N THR A 79 2.56 6.69 -17.78
CA THR A 79 3.03 5.31 -17.94
C THR A 79 1.94 4.31 -17.55
N ALA A 80 1.22 4.53 -16.44
CA ALA A 80 0.11 3.67 -16.02
C ALA A 80 -1.03 3.69 -17.05
N ARG A 81 -1.39 4.87 -17.57
CA ARG A 81 -2.45 5.01 -18.59
C ARG A 81 -2.12 4.24 -19.87
N SER A 82 -0.86 4.20 -20.31
CA SER A 82 -0.45 3.43 -21.49
C SER A 82 -0.65 1.91 -21.31
N ARG A 83 -0.82 1.44 -20.07
CA ARG A 83 -1.12 0.05 -19.71
C ARG A 83 -2.58 -0.17 -19.29
N GLY A 84 -3.45 0.82 -19.51
CA GLY A 84 -4.87 0.73 -19.14
C GLY A 84 -5.15 0.92 -17.64
N VAL A 85 -4.17 1.42 -16.87
CA VAL A 85 -4.33 1.71 -15.44
C VAL A 85 -4.55 3.21 -15.22
N THR A 86 -5.62 3.57 -14.53
CA THR A 86 -5.95 4.98 -14.23
C THR A 86 -5.69 5.30 -12.78
N LEU A 87 -4.80 6.26 -12.51
CA LEU A 87 -4.51 6.76 -11.17
C LEU A 87 -5.46 7.89 -10.83
N THR A 88 -6.28 7.74 -9.79
CA THR A 88 -7.31 8.72 -9.40
C THR A 88 -7.16 9.22 -7.97
N SER A 89 -6.37 8.55 -7.14
CA SER A 89 -6.18 8.92 -5.74
C SER A 89 -5.40 10.22 -5.58
N ARG A 90 -5.65 10.89 -4.45
CA ARG A 90 -4.91 12.05 -3.99
C ARG A 90 -3.99 11.65 -2.87
N SER A 91 -2.78 12.21 -2.86
CA SER A 91 -1.80 11.96 -1.80
C SER A 91 -2.35 12.37 -0.45
N ARG A 92 -2.20 11.48 0.53
CA ARG A 92 -2.48 11.72 1.94
C ARG A 92 -1.43 11.05 2.84
N PRO A 93 -1.16 11.58 4.02
CA PRO A 93 -0.31 10.89 4.99
C PRO A 93 -1.01 9.67 5.60
N LEU A 94 -0.22 8.71 6.09
CA LEU A 94 -0.69 7.64 6.97
C LEU A 94 -1.21 8.23 8.28
N THR A 95 -2.30 7.68 8.79
CA THR A 95 -2.92 8.08 10.06
C THR A 95 -2.95 6.93 11.07
N PRO A 96 -3.12 7.22 12.38
CA PRO A 96 -3.30 6.17 13.39
C PRO A 96 -4.49 5.23 13.10
N SER A 97 -5.59 5.77 12.56
CA SER A 97 -6.79 5.01 12.21
C SER A 97 -6.54 3.99 11.10
N ASP A 98 -5.65 4.30 10.15
CA ASP A 98 -5.29 3.36 9.08
C ASP A 98 -4.73 2.05 9.65
N LEU A 99 -3.89 2.13 10.68
CA LEU A 99 -3.29 0.95 11.32
C LEU A 99 -4.33 0.13 12.11
N ALA A 100 -5.41 0.76 12.56
CA ALA A 100 -6.53 0.06 13.18
C ALA A 100 -7.44 -0.62 12.17
N GLU A 101 -7.78 0.09 11.10
CA GLU A 101 -8.86 -0.26 10.18
C GLU A 101 -8.43 -1.22 9.07
N PHE A 102 -7.20 -1.07 8.53
CA PHE A 102 -6.73 -1.91 7.44
C PHE A 102 -6.22 -3.26 7.95
N ASP A 103 -6.52 -4.32 7.18
CA ASP A 103 -6.09 -5.70 7.45
C ASP A 103 -4.67 -5.95 6.95
N TYR A 104 -4.31 -5.31 5.84
CA TYR A 104 -3.01 -5.40 5.18
C TYR A 104 -2.45 -3.99 4.96
N VAL A 105 -1.24 -3.74 5.46
CA VAL A 105 -0.50 -2.47 5.28
C VAL A 105 0.83 -2.79 4.60
N ILE A 106 0.96 -2.39 3.33
CA ILE A 106 1.99 -2.87 2.44
C ILE A 106 2.93 -1.74 2.04
N GLY A 107 4.17 -1.79 2.55
CA GLY A 107 5.23 -0.85 2.22
C GLY A 107 5.90 -1.17 0.89
N MET A 108 6.35 -0.15 0.17
CA MET A 108 7.10 -0.32 -1.07
C MET A 108 8.57 -0.66 -0.82
N ASP A 109 9.12 -0.19 0.29
CA ASP A 109 10.50 -0.42 0.71
C ASP A 109 10.62 -0.52 2.25
N SER A 110 11.77 -0.94 2.74
CA SER A 110 12.07 -1.08 4.16
C SER A 110 12.04 0.26 4.90
N SER A 111 12.36 1.36 4.22
CA SER A 111 12.31 2.71 4.78
C SER A 111 10.85 3.12 5.09
N ASN A 112 9.91 2.75 4.21
CA ASN A 112 8.49 2.97 4.46
C ASN A 112 8.01 2.18 5.69
N VAL A 113 8.36 0.90 5.78
CA VAL A 113 8.02 0.07 6.94
C VAL A 113 8.61 0.62 8.23
N ALA A 114 9.88 1.08 8.20
CA ALA A 114 10.53 1.71 9.35
C ALA A 114 9.83 3.03 9.75
N ALA A 115 9.41 3.85 8.78
CA ALA A 115 8.68 5.08 9.04
C ALA A 115 7.29 4.82 9.66
N ILE A 116 6.57 3.80 9.18
CA ILE A 116 5.29 3.35 9.76
C ILE A 116 5.49 2.96 11.23
N LYS A 117 6.51 2.15 11.53
CA LYS A 117 6.80 1.69 12.91
C LYS A 117 7.11 2.87 13.83
N ARG A 118 7.96 3.82 13.40
CA ARG A 118 8.26 5.02 14.20
C ARG A 118 7.01 5.85 14.50
N ALA A 119 6.16 6.06 13.51
CA ALA A 119 4.91 6.79 13.69
C ALA A 119 3.95 6.06 14.64
N ALA A 120 3.78 4.75 14.47
CA ALA A 120 2.95 3.91 15.32
C ALA A 120 3.40 3.92 16.78
N GLU A 121 4.71 3.83 17.05
CA GLU A 121 5.29 3.91 18.39
C GLU A 121 4.99 5.27 19.04
N HIS A 122 5.15 6.37 18.29
CA HIS A 122 4.81 7.70 18.76
C HIS A 122 3.32 7.80 19.10
N TRP A 123 2.43 7.41 18.20
CA TRP A 123 0.98 7.50 18.41
C TRP A 123 0.49 6.63 19.57
N ARG A 124 1.09 5.47 19.79
CA ARG A 124 0.76 4.61 20.93
C ARG A 124 1.23 5.19 22.27
N GLY A 125 2.35 5.91 22.27
CA GLY A 125 2.90 6.58 23.46
C GLY A 125 2.29 7.95 23.76
N ALA A 126 1.72 8.63 22.78
CA ALA A 126 1.31 10.03 22.89
C ALA A 126 0.01 10.25 23.68
N ALA A 127 -0.91 9.27 23.70
CA ALA A 127 -2.16 9.40 24.44
C ALA A 127 -2.70 8.04 24.91
N PRO A 128 -3.31 7.99 26.10
CA PRO A 128 -4.16 6.86 26.48
C PRO A 128 -5.30 6.71 25.47
N GLY A 129 -5.53 5.50 24.97
CA GLY A 129 -6.60 5.22 24.01
C GLY A 129 -6.24 5.45 22.55
N SER A 130 -4.93 5.45 22.21
CA SER A 130 -4.50 5.42 20.81
C SER A 130 -5.24 4.34 20.01
N PRO A 131 -5.74 4.65 18.78
CA PRO A 131 -6.41 3.65 17.94
C PRO A 131 -5.44 2.62 17.37
N VAL A 132 -4.12 2.84 17.43
CA VAL A 132 -3.11 1.90 16.90
C VAL A 132 -3.09 0.62 17.73
N PRO A 133 -3.52 -0.54 17.18
CA PRO A 133 -3.60 -1.77 17.94
C PRO A 133 -2.19 -2.34 18.19
N PRO A 134 -1.99 -3.11 19.28
CA PRO A 134 -0.68 -3.67 19.62
C PRO A 134 -0.17 -4.68 18.59
N ASP A 135 -1.05 -5.33 17.87
CA ASP A 135 -0.78 -6.35 16.85
C ASP A 135 -0.60 -5.77 15.43
N TYR A 136 -0.62 -4.43 15.26
CA TYR A 136 -0.41 -3.81 13.96
C TYR A 136 0.82 -4.33 13.19
N PRO A 137 1.93 -4.74 13.85
CA PRO A 137 3.09 -5.25 13.12
C PRO A 137 2.81 -6.51 12.30
N ALA A 138 1.82 -7.31 12.69
CA ALA A 138 1.41 -8.50 11.95
C ALA A 138 0.69 -8.17 10.62
N LYS A 139 0.23 -6.93 10.46
CA LYS A 139 -0.40 -6.41 9.23
C LYS A 139 0.61 -5.88 8.22
N LEU A 140 1.87 -5.63 8.66
CA LEU A 140 2.91 -5.02 7.83
C LEU A 140 3.62 -6.06 6.97
N SER A 141 3.81 -5.75 5.69
CA SER A 141 4.63 -6.53 4.76
C SER A 141 5.24 -5.62 3.69
N LEU A 142 6.19 -6.15 2.93
CA LEU A 142 6.71 -5.50 1.73
C LEU A 142 5.92 -5.95 0.51
N MET A 143 5.78 -5.07 -0.47
CA MET A 143 5.14 -5.42 -1.74
C MET A 143 5.84 -6.57 -2.44
N THR A 144 7.16 -6.62 -2.36
CA THR A 144 7.99 -7.65 -2.96
C THR A 144 7.89 -9.03 -2.31
N ASP A 145 7.30 -9.13 -1.10
CA ASP A 145 6.99 -10.43 -0.46
C ASP A 145 5.98 -11.24 -1.29
N TYR A 146 5.23 -10.58 -2.15
CA TYR A 146 4.18 -11.18 -2.99
C TYR A 146 4.63 -11.45 -4.43
N LEU A 147 5.88 -11.17 -4.81
CA LEU A 147 6.39 -11.47 -6.14
C LEU A 147 6.34 -12.98 -6.43
N GLN A 148 5.85 -13.35 -7.60
CA GLN A 148 5.68 -14.73 -8.03
C GLN A 148 6.63 -15.13 -9.16
N SER A 149 6.77 -14.26 -10.15
CA SER A 149 7.60 -14.52 -11.34
C SER A 149 9.08 -14.68 -10.98
N SER A 150 9.70 -15.72 -11.51
CA SER A 150 11.17 -15.94 -11.42
C SER A 150 12.00 -14.81 -12.06
N GLN A 151 11.36 -13.96 -12.87
CA GLN A 151 11.98 -12.77 -13.42
C GLN A 151 12.28 -11.74 -12.32
N PHE A 152 11.44 -11.65 -11.28
CA PHE A 152 11.52 -10.64 -10.23
C PHE A 152 11.83 -11.20 -8.84
N LYS A 153 11.22 -12.31 -8.49
CA LYS A 153 11.36 -12.96 -7.19
C LYS A 153 12.82 -13.31 -6.89
N GLY A 154 13.31 -12.85 -5.75
CA GLY A 154 14.69 -13.03 -5.32
C GLY A 154 15.70 -12.07 -5.95
N LYS A 155 15.27 -11.23 -6.92
CA LYS A 155 16.11 -10.18 -7.52
C LYS A 155 15.80 -8.79 -6.97
N TYR A 156 14.53 -8.57 -6.58
CA TYR A 156 14.08 -7.32 -6.01
C TYR A 156 13.60 -7.56 -4.57
N GLY A 157 14.31 -6.96 -3.62
CA GLY A 157 13.91 -6.95 -2.22
C GLY A 157 12.94 -5.82 -1.89
N GLU A 158 12.85 -4.82 -2.77
CA GLU A 158 12.06 -3.61 -2.62
C GLU A 158 11.54 -3.14 -3.98
N VAL A 159 10.43 -2.38 -4.00
CA VAL A 159 10.00 -1.65 -5.19
C VAL A 159 10.82 -0.37 -5.27
N PRO A 160 11.69 -0.20 -6.28
CA PRO A 160 12.59 0.95 -6.37
C PRO A 160 11.80 2.25 -6.53
N ASP A 161 12.38 3.37 -6.03
CA ASP A 161 11.78 4.68 -6.23
C ASP A 161 12.08 5.20 -7.65
N PRO A 162 11.07 5.37 -8.51
CA PRO A 162 11.28 5.78 -9.90
C PRO A 162 11.51 7.28 -10.05
N TYR A 163 11.38 8.07 -8.98
CA TYR A 163 11.32 9.53 -9.05
C TYR A 163 12.53 10.14 -9.80
N TYR A 164 13.71 9.56 -9.59
CA TYR A 164 14.96 9.99 -10.24
C TYR A 164 15.43 9.06 -11.37
N GLY A 165 14.69 7.99 -11.66
CA GLY A 165 15.14 6.89 -12.53
C GLY A 165 14.77 6.99 -14.02
N GLY A 166 14.14 8.09 -14.47
CA GLY A 166 13.66 8.22 -15.84
C GLY A 166 12.53 7.25 -16.22
N GLN A 167 12.14 7.23 -17.51
CA GLN A 167 10.98 6.48 -18.01
C GLN A 167 11.02 4.98 -17.66
N ARG A 168 12.18 4.34 -17.82
CA ARG A 168 12.34 2.90 -17.52
C ARG A 168 12.11 2.57 -16.05
N GLY A 169 12.35 3.51 -15.13
CA GLY A 169 12.05 3.33 -13.71
C GLY A 169 10.56 3.19 -13.45
N PHE A 170 9.72 4.01 -14.11
CA PHE A 170 8.27 3.94 -14.00
C PHE A 170 7.72 2.63 -14.59
N GLU A 171 8.26 2.19 -15.72
CA GLU A 171 7.88 0.91 -16.34
C GLU A 171 8.22 -0.28 -15.45
N LEU A 172 9.42 -0.31 -14.87
CA LEU A 172 9.84 -1.37 -13.94
C LEU A 172 8.94 -1.42 -12.71
N VAL A 173 8.58 -0.27 -12.14
CA VAL A 173 7.66 -0.24 -10.99
C VAL A 173 6.34 -0.91 -11.35
N LEU A 174 5.75 -0.58 -12.50
CA LEU A 174 4.49 -1.20 -12.93
C LEU A 174 4.64 -2.71 -13.19
N ASP A 175 5.76 -3.16 -13.77
CA ASP A 175 6.03 -4.59 -13.97
C ASP A 175 6.07 -5.36 -12.63
N LEU A 176 6.74 -4.79 -11.62
CA LEU A 176 6.80 -5.37 -10.28
C LEU A 176 5.41 -5.37 -9.60
N LEU A 177 4.65 -4.28 -9.76
CA LEU A 177 3.33 -4.16 -9.17
C LEU A 177 2.31 -5.11 -9.81
N ASP A 178 2.36 -5.30 -11.13
CA ASP A 178 1.49 -6.24 -11.84
C ASP A 178 1.69 -7.68 -11.32
N ASP A 179 2.93 -8.12 -11.16
CA ASP A 179 3.26 -9.44 -10.63
C ASP A 179 2.87 -9.57 -9.14
N ALA A 180 3.28 -8.60 -8.32
CA ALA A 180 3.08 -8.66 -6.88
C ALA A 180 1.60 -8.50 -6.47
N CYS A 181 0.80 -7.72 -7.19
CA CYS A 181 -0.64 -7.57 -6.90
C CYS A 181 -1.40 -8.89 -7.13
N GLN A 182 -1.04 -9.65 -8.16
CA GLN A 182 -1.62 -10.98 -8.37
C GLN A 182 -1.25 -11.94 -7.23
N GLY A 183 0.02 -11.92 -6.81
CA GLY A 183 0.48 -12.71 -5.67
C GLY A 183 -0.17 -12.31 -4.36
N LEU A 184 -0.39 -11.02 -4.14
CA LEU A 184 -1.11 -10.50 -2.97
C LEU A 184 -2.55 -11.02 -2.94
N LEU A 185 -3.28 -10.95 -4.04
CA LEU A 185 -4.63 -11.49 -4.11
C LEU A 185 -4.66 -12.99 -3.81
N ALA A 186 -3.74 -13.77 -4.40
CA ALA A 186 -3.62 -15.20 -4.12
C ALA A 186 -3.34 -15.49 -2.65
N ALA A 187 -2.41 -14.75 -2.02
CA ALA A 187 -2.07 -14.91 -0.61
C ALA A 187 -3.24 -14.56 0.34
N ILE A 188 -4.00 -13.50 0.03
CA ILE A 188 -5.19 -13.12 0.78
C ILE A 188 -6.25 -14.23 0.70
N ARG A 189 -6.54 -14.72 -0.51
CA ARG A 189 -7.53 -15.79 -0.71
C ARG A 189 -7.14 -17.08 0.00
N GLN A 190 -5.87 -17.45 -0.05
CA GLN A 190 -5.35 -18.63 0.67
C GLN A 190 -5.57 -18.51 2.18
N ARG A 191 -5.28 -17.33 2.78
CA ARG A 191 -5.53 -17.09 4.21
C ARG A 191 -7.01 -17.15 4.59
N GLN A 192 -7.90 -16.82 3.66
CA GLN A 192 -9.35 -16.88 3.85
C GLN A 192 -9.94 -18.28 3.58
N GLY A 193 -9.13 -19.26 3.18
CA GLY A 193 -9.62 -20.58 2.78
C GLY A 193 -10.46 -20.59 1.49
N LYS A 194 -10.29 -19.56 0.64
CA LYS A 194 -11.03 -19.34 -0.61
C LYS A 194 -10.16 -19.60 -1.86
N ALA A 195 -9.11 -20.43 -1.73
CA ALA A 195 -8.21 -20.73 -2.85
C ALA A 195 -8.88 -21.56 -3.96
#